data_688f58d1cc44bf0264e969d1c8785f23
#
_entry.id   688f58d1cc44bf0264e969d1c8785f23
#
_cell.length_a   1.000
_cell.length_b   1.000
_cell.length_c   1.000
_cell.angle_alpha   90.00
_cell.angle_beta   90.00
_cell.angle_gamma   90.00
#
_symmetry.space_group_name_H-M   'P 1'
#
loop_
_entity.id
_entity.type
_entity.pdbx_description
1 polymer ?
#
loop_
_entity_poly.entity_id
_entity_poly.type
_entity_poly.pdbx_seq_one_letter_code
_entity_poly.pdbx_strand_id
1 'polypeptide(L)'
;MATSRNQRQRKKLHLAEFQELGFLVNFQFAEGTTIETVDEIIDRFIAEVIQPNGLAYEGSGYLHWEGLVCLEKIGKCDESQREAVRTWLEANGLQQIEISELFDIWWEYPTKKV
;
A
#
# COMPACT_ATOMS: atom_id res chain seq x y z
N MET A 1 -12.10 -3.17 -2.36
CA MET A 1 -12.78 -1.96 -1.98
C MET A 1 -13.45 -1.32 -3.14
N ALA A 2 -14.74 -1.10 -2.98
CA ALA A 2 -15.55 -0.59 -4.07
C ALA A 2 -15.11 0.79 -4.53
N THR A 3 -14.76 1.65 -3.59
CA THR A 3 -14.36 3.02 -3.93
C THR A 3 -13.11 3.02 -4.80
N SER A 4 -12.15 2.22 -4.44
CA SER A 4 -10.91 2.15 -5.20
C SER A 4 -11.14 1.63 -6.59
N ARG A 5 -12.00 0.62 -6.72
CA ARG A 5 -12.30 0.06 -8.02
C ARG A 5 -13.01 1.05 -8.93
N ASN A 6 -13.97 1.79 -8.38
CA ASN A 6 -14.68 2.78 -9.18
C ASN A 6 -13.74 3.87 -9.67
N GLN A 7 -12.81 4.25 -8.82
CA GLN A 7 -11.82 5.25 -9.19
C GLN A 7 -10.97 4.77 -10.36
N ARG A 8 -10.57 3.51 -10.33
CA ARG A 8 -9.79 2.94 -11.42
C ARG A 8 -10.55 2.96 -12.73
N GLN A 9 -11.83 2.59 -12.68
CA GLN A 9 -12.63 2.58 -13.90
C GLN A 9 -12.72 3.95 -14.51
N ARG A 10 -12.93 4.98 -13.69
CA ARG A 10 -13.02 6.33 -14.22
C ARG A 10 -11.71 6.77 -14.85
N LYS A 11 -10.59 6.41 -14.24
CA LYS A 11 -9.32 6.81 -14.79
C LYS A 11 -9.05 6.17 -16.13
N LYS A 12 -9.45 4.93 -16.28
CA LYS A 12 -9.27 4.26 -17.56
C LYS A 12 -9.95 4.97 -18.69
N LEU A 13 -11.09 5.58 -18.42
CA LEU A 13 -11.80 6.32 -19.45
C LEU A 13 -11.10 7.61 -19.80
N HIS A 14 -10.30 8.16 -18.91
CA HIS A 14 -9.61 9.41 -19.17
C HIS A 14 -8.23 9.22 -19.74
N LEU A 15 -7.79 7.99 -19.81
CA LEU A 15 -6.55 7.64 -20.46
C LEU A 15 -5.35 8.34 -19.84
N ALA A 16 -4.45 8.81 -20.69
CA ALA A 16 -3.17 9.32 -20.25
C ALA A 16 -3.21 10.69 -19.64
N GLU A 17 -4.37 11.29 -19.54
CA GLU A 17 -4.43 12.60 -18.91
C GLU A 17 -3.95 12.57 -17.48
N PHE A 18 -4.11 11.43 -16.82
CA PHE A 18 -3.71 11.29 -15.44
C PHE A 18 -2.72 10.17 -15.30
N GLN A 19 -1.78 10.41 -14.43
CA GLN A 19 -0.88 9.36 -14.00
C GLN A 19 -1.05 9.22 -12.49
N GLU A 20 -1.31 8.02 -12.05
CA GLU A 20 -1.46 7.78 -10.62
C GLU A 20 -0.35 6.85 -10.18
N LEU A 21 0.57 7.38 -9.39
CA LEU A 21 1.71 6.60 -8.93
C LEU A 21 1.41 5.99 -7.58
N GLY A 22 1.76 4.74 -7.45
CA GLY A 22 1.65 4.02 -6.20
C GLY A 22 2.82 3.09 -6.04
N PHE A 23 2.77 2.23 -5.03
CA PHE A 23 3.84 1.27 -4.80
C PHE A 23 3.29 0.04 -4.10
N LEU A 24 3.95 -1.08 -4.35
CA LEU A 24 3.60 -2.34 -3.69
C LEU A 24 4.33 -2.44 -2.36
N VAL A 25 3.68 -3.03 -1.39
CA VAL A 25 4.21 -3.21 -0.05
C VAL A 25 3.98 -4.65 0.40
N ASN A 26 5.06 -5.34 0.72
CA ASN A 26 4.99 -6.70 1.27
C ASN A 26 5.68 -6.68 2.61
N PHE A 27 5.13 -7.45 3.55
CA PHE A 27 5.79 -7.59 4.85
C PHE A 27 5.28 -8.85 5.53
N GLN A 28 5.95 -9.24 6.60
CA GLN A 28 5.60 -10.44 7.33
C GLN A 28 5.57 -10.18 8.82
N PHE A 29 4.67 -10.89 9.48
CA PHE A 29 4.66 -10.94 10.93
C PHE A 29 5.50 -12.12 11.40
N ALA A 30 5.98 -12.04 12.63
CA ALA A 30 6.73 -13.13 13.22
C ALA A 30 5.86 -14.38 13.31
N GLU A 31 6.51 -15.52 13.17
CA GLU A 31 5.82 -16.80 13.32
C GLU A 31 5.19 -16.88 14.69
N GLY A 32 3.96 -17.36 14.74
CA GLY A 32 3.24 -17.46 16.02
C GLY A 32 2.42 -16.25 16.39
N THR A 33 2.48 -15.18 15.57
CA THR A 33 1.65 -14.01 15.83
C THR A 33 0.18 -14.40 15.69
N THR A 34 -0.64 -14.00 16.67
CA THR A 34 -2.05 -14.33 16.65
C THR A 34 -2.80 -13.44 15.68
N ILE A 35 -3.98 -13.91 15.24
CA ILE A 35 -4.77 -13.12 14.32
C ILE A 35 -5.25 -11.83 14.97
N GLU A 36 -5.49 -11.84 16.26
CA GLU A 36 -5.88 -10.62 16.97
C GLU A 36 -4.76 -9.58 16.91
N THR A 37 -3.53 -10.02 17.09
CA THR A 37 -2.39 -9.09 17.01
C THR A 37 -2.20 -8.60 15.59
N VAL A 38 -2.35 -9.48 14.60
CA VAL A 38 -2.25 -9.06 13.20
C VAL A 38 -3.29 -7.99 12.91
N ASP A 39 -4.54 -8.22 13.31
CA ASP A 39 -5.61 -7.26 13.07
C ASP A 39 -5.31 -5.92 13.72
N GLU A 40 -4.83 -5.96 14.95
CA GLU A 40 -4.54 -4.74 15.68
C GLU A 40 -3.44 -3.94 14.97
N ILE A 41 -2.40 -4.61 14.53
CA ILE A 41 -1.30 -3.91 13.88
C ILE A 41 -1.72 -3.36 12.52
N ILE A 42 -2.53 -4.12 11.78
CA ILE A 42 -3.03 -3.62 10.49
C ILE A 42 -3.93 -2.40 10.72
N ASP A 43 -4.80 -2.44 11.73
CA ASP A 43 -5.64 -1.29 12.03
C ASP A 43 -4.79 -0.07 12.35
N ARG A 44 -3.73 -0.25 13.12
CA ARG A 44 -2.83 0.85 13.46
C ARG A 44 -2.06 1.33 12.24
N PHE A 45 -1.67 0.42 11.36
CA PHE A 45 -1.01 0.79 10.12
C PHE A 45 -1.88 1.76 9.32
N ILE A 46 -3.16 1.41 9.19
CA ILE A 46 -4.10 2.27 8.47
C ILE A 46 -4.26 3.61 9.19
N ALA A 47 -4.45 3.58 10.50
CA ALA A 47 -4.75 4.80 11.26
C ALA A 47 -3.56 5.72 11.43
N GLU A 48 -2.35 5.15 11.51
CA GLU A 48 -1.18 5.93 11.89
C GLU A 48 -0.30 6.35 10.74
N VAL A 49 -0.34 5.63 9.61
CA VAL A 49 0.50 6.03 8.50
C VAL A 49 -0.28 6.14 7.19
N ILE A 50 -1.21 5.28 6.93
CA ILE A 50 -1.93 5.31 5.66
C ILE A 50 -2.85 6.54 5.60
N GLN A 51 -3.77 6.65 6.54
CA GLN A 51 -4.73 7.74 6.53
C GLN A 51 -4.10 9.12 6.73
N PRO A 52 -3.17 9.29 7.68
CA PRO A 52 -2.59 10.62 7.86
C PRO A 52 -1.81 11.13 6.65
N ASN A 53 -1.36 10.24 5.80
CA ASN A 53 -0.65 10.62 4.59
C ASN A 53 -1.55 10.69 3.36
N GLY A 54 -2.86 10.61 3.56
CA GLY A 54 -3.78 10.66 2.44
C GLY A 54 -3.72 9.46 1.53
N LEU A 55 -3.32 8.33 2.08
CA LEU A 55 -3.11 7.11 1.29
C LEU A 55 -4.29 6.16 1.43
N ALA A 56 -4.33 5.20 0.54
CA ALA A 56 -5.21 4.05 0.62
C ALA A 56 -4.37 2.80 0.46
N TYR A 57 -4.74 1.75 1.17
CA TYR A 57 -4.03 0.50 1.13
C TYR A 57 -5.01 -0.62 0.78
N GLU A 58 -4.64 -1.40 -0.23
CA GLU A 58 -5.40 -2.59 -0.60
C GLU A 58 -4.47 -3.77 -0.47
N GLY A 59 -4.69 -4.59 0.55
CA GLY A 59 -3.83 -5.73 0.75
C GLY A 59 -4.54 -6.83 1.49
N SER A 60 -3.90 -7.96 1.56
CA SER A 60 -4.45 -9.12 2.25
C SER A 60 -3.33 -10.03 2.69
N GLY A 61 -3.67 -10.93 3.60
CA GLY A 61 -2.75 -11.91 4.11
C GLY A 61 -3.07 -12.27 5.54
N TYR A 62 -2.20 -13.04 6.13
CA TYR A 62 -2.27 -13.35 7.54
C TYR A 62 -0.90 -13.07 8.16
N LEU A 63 0.03 -13.98 8.06
CA LEU A 63 1.39 -13.69 8.51
C LEU A 63 2.22 -13.04 7.43
N HIS A 64 1.87 -13.23 6.17
CA HIS A 64 2.53 -12.59 5.05
C HIS A 64 1.52 -11.74 4.32
N TRP A 65 1.80 -10.45 4.20
CA TRP A 65 0.89 -9.49 3.59
C TRP A 65 1.47 -8.94 2.32
N GLU A 66 0.61 -8.78 1.34
CA GLU A 66 0.95 -8.14 0.06
C GLU A 66 -0.13 -7.13 -0.25
N GLY A 67 0.28 -5.97 -0.73
CA GLY A 67 -0.72 -4.98 -1.06
C GLY A 67 -0.19 -3.83 -1.87
N LEU A 68 -1.11 -2.96 -2.23
CA LEU A 68 -0.84 -1.77 -3.03
C LEU A 68 -1.18 -0.54 -2.21
N VAL A 69 -0.29 0.44 -2.25
CA VAL A 69 -0.54 1.74 -1.64
C VAL A 69 -0.64 2.78 -2.75
N CYS A 70 -1.68 3.60 -2.68
CA CYS A 70 -1.85 4.71 -3.61
C CYS A 70 -2.50 5.84 -2.85
N LEU A 71 -2.64 7.00 -3.49
CA LEU A 71 -3.35 8.10 -2.86
C LEU A 71 -4.83 7.80 -2.84
N GLU A 72 -5.49 8.21 -1.77
CA GLU A 72 -6.93 8.06 -1.65
C GLU A 72 -7.63 8.85 -2.74
N LYS A 73 -7.11 10.02 -3.06
CA LYS A 73 -7.60 10.83 -4.16
C LYS A 73 -6.70 10.60 -5.36
N ILE A 74 -7.20 10.96 -6.54
CA ILE A 74 -6.40 10.84 -7.75
C ILE A 74 -5.14 11.67 -7.58
N GLY A 75 -3.98 11.07 -7.82
CA GLY A 75 -2.73 11.76 -7.67
C GLY A 75 -1.55 10.82 -7.67
N LYS A 76 -0.41 11.34 -7.26
CA LYS A 76 0.84 10.62 -7.30
C LYS A 76 1.44 10.51 -5.92
N CYS A 77 1.76 9.31 -5.51
CA CYS A 77 2.59 9.11 -4.32
C CYS A 77 4.01 9.60 -4.62
N ASP A 78 4.77 9.85 -3.58
CA ASP A 78 6.16 10.26 -3.74
C ASP A 78 7.04 9.51 -2.75
N GLU A 79 8.32 9.84 -2.78
CA GLU A 79 9.29 9.16 -1.94
C GLU A 79 9.01 9.35 -0.45
N SER A 80 8.51 10.51 -0.07
CA SER A 80 8.27 10.74 1.35
C SER A 80 7.21 9.77 1.88
N GLN A 81 6.25 9.42 1.05
CA GLN A 81 5.21 8.47 1.48
C GLN A 81 5.75 7.04 1.52
N ARG A 82 6.63 6.67 0.59
CA ARG A 82 7.29 5.38 0.66
C ARG A 82 8.11 5.26 1.93
N GLU A 83 8.84 6.32 2.27
CA GLU A 83 9.65 6.31 3.48
C GLU A 83 8.79 6.25 4.73
N ALA A 84 7.67 6.97 4.75
CA ALA A 84 6.80 6.94 5.90
C ALA A 84 6.29 5.52 6.16
N VAL A 85 5.90 4.83 5.11
CA VAL A 85 5.41 3.46 5.24
C VAL A 85 6.54 2.54 5.73
N ARG A 86 7.72 2.64 5.14
CA ARG A 86 8.84 1.81 5.54
C ARG A 86 9.19 2.04 7.00
N THR A 87 9.29 3.29 7.39
CA THR A 87 9.68 3.65 8.74
C THR A 87 8.69 3.09 9.76
N TRP A 88 7.40 3.21 9.46
CA TRP A 88 6.38 2.71 10.37
C TRP A 88 6.48 1.19 10.51
N LEU A 89 6.62 0.49 9.39
CA LEU A 89 6.71 -0.96 9.43
C LEU A 89 7.93 -1.43 10.21
N GLU A 90 9.07 -0.79 9.98
CA GLU A 90 10.28 -1.15 10.71
C GLU A 90 10.13 -0.88 12.20
N ALA A 91 9.55 0.26 12.54
CA ALA A 91 9.40 0.64 13.94
C ALA A 91 8.46 -0.29 14.69
N ASN A 92 7.55 -0.95 13.99
CA ASN A 92 6.59 -1.84 14.60
C ASN A 92 6.96 -3.32 14.45
N GLY A 93 8.20 -3.59 14.08
CA GLY A 93 8.74 -4.94 14.13
C GLY A 93 8.34 -5.86 13.00
N LEU A 94 7.78 -5.32 11.93
CA LEU A 94 7.44 -6.15 10.78
C LEU A 94 8.71 -6.63 10.10
N GLN A 95 8.65 -7.78 9.45
CA GLN A 95 9.81 -8.45 8.89
C GLN A 95 9.67 -8.57 7.38
N GLN A 96 10.78 -8.79 6.70
CA GLN A 96 10.79 -9.03 5.26
C GLN A 96 10.07 -7.93 4.52
N ILE A 97 10.36 -6.68 4.90
CA ILE A 97 9.68 -5.52 4.32
C ILE A 97 10.24 -5.28 2.93
N GLU A 98 9.36 -5.27 1.94
CA GLU A 98 9.72 -5.00 0.55
C GLU A 98 8.77 -3.96 0.01
N ILE A 99 9.31 -2.85 -0.48
CA ILE A 99 8.52 -1.76 -1.02
C ILE A 99 9.03 -1.48 -2.42
N SER A 100 8.14 -1.59 -3.39
CA SER A 100 8.52 -1.40 -4.78
C SER A 100 8.81 0.08 -5.05
N GLU A 101 9.44 0.32 -6.19
CA GLU A 101 9.52 1.69 -6.66
C GLU A 101 8.14 2.18 -7.05
N LEU A 102 8.02 3.49 -7.19
CA LEU A 102 6.77 4.09 -7.66
C LEU A 102 6.51 3.65 -9.09
N PHE A 103 5.26 3.35 -9.39
CA PHE A 103 4.88 2.96 -10.73
C PHE A 103 3.48 3.45 -11.01
N ASP A 104 3.16 3.56 -12.29
CA ASP A 104 1.82 3.98 -12.72
C ASP A 104 0.89 2.80 -12.56
N ILE A 105 0.00 2.88 -11.58
CA ILE A 105 -0.84 1.74 -11.21
C ILE A 105 -1.86 1.37 -12.29
N TRP A 106 -1.98 2.18 -13.33
CA TRP A 106 -2.91 1.91 -14.42
C TRP A 106 -2.26 1.21 -15.58
N TRP A 107 -0.97 1.45 -15.79
CA TRP A 107 -0.29 0.99 -17.00
C TRP A 107 0.89 0.08 -16.73
N GLU A 108 1.50 0.21 -15.54
CA GLU A 108 2.74 -0.47 -15.27
C GLU A 108 2.66 -1.15 -13.92
N TYR A 109 2.51 -2.44 -13.92
CA TYR A 109 2.73 -3.19 -12.69
C TYR A 109 4.16 -3.70 -12.71
N PRO A 110 4.87 -3.65 -11.59
CA PRO A 110 6.20 -4.25 -11.55
C PRO A 110 6.09 -5.71 -11.96
N THR A 111 6.92 -6.12 -12.87
CA THR A 111 6.88 -7.51 -13.32
C THR A 111 7.37 -8.45 -12.26
N LYS A 112 8.05 -7.92 -11.28
CA LYS A 112 8.63 -8.73 -10.24
C LYS A 112 8.11 -8.22 -8.91
N LYS A 113 7.59 -9.12 -8.12
CA LYS A 113 7.19 -8.73 -6.78
C LYS A 113 8.39 -8.46 -5.94
N VAL A 114 8.26 -7.46 -5.13
CA VAL A 114 9.38 -7.07 -4.28
C VAL A 114 9.44 -7.87 -3.01
#